data_06c96c8a1ac0102207ed267920293f13
#
_entry.id   06c96c8a1ac0102207ed267920293f13
#
_cell.length_a   1.000
_cell.length_b   1.000
_cell.length_c   1.000
_cell.angle_alpha   90.00
_cell.angle_beta   90.00
_cell.angle_gamma   90.00
#
_symmetry.space_group_name_H-M   'P 1'
#
loop_
_entity.id
_entity.type
_entity.pdbx_description
1 polymer ?
#
loop_
_entity_poly.entity_id
_entity_poly.type
_entity_poly.pdbx_seq_one_letter_code
_entity_poly.pdbx_strand_id
1 'polypeptide(L)'
;DEWIEEVFEACKKAPQHRYLFLTKNPQRYCDLAFIGKLPAEPNFWYGTTTTGPDMPFFYWNEANNFVSVEPLLKPFEAEASGGENPFESVRRVIIGAETGNRKDKVAPKKDWVDTICAAADEAHAAVFMKDSLLPIMGEENMRRELPWERREARP
;
A
#
# COMPACT_ATOMS: atom_id res chain seq x y z
N ASP A 1 4.76 -1.65 23.74
CA ASP A 1 4.91 -0.30 23.18
C ASP A 1 6.36 0.15 23.14
N GLU A 2 7.18 -0.18 24.14
CA GLU A 2 8.61 0.16 24.18
C GLU A 2 9.36 -0.22 22.90
N TRP A 3 9.16 -1.44 22.39
CA TRP A 3 9.84 -1.88 21.16
C TRP A 3 9.49 -1.07 19.92
N ILE A 4 8.25 -0.60 19.82
CA ILE A 4 7.83 0.26 18.70
C ILE A 4 8.56 1.60 18.80
N GLU A 5 8.65 2.17 19.97
CA GLU A 5 9.37 3.43 20.23
C GLU A 5 10.87 3.27 19.93
N GLU A 6 11.49 2.17 20.38
CA GLU A 6 12.90 1.86 20.08
C GLU A 6 13.15 1.75 18.55
N VAL A 7 12.24 1.10 17.81
CA VAL A 7 12.33 1.00 16.35
C VAL A 7 12.27 2.38 15.71
N PHE A 8 11.31 3.23 16.09
CA PHE A 8 11.23 4.58 15.55
C PHE A 8 12.47 5.41 15.87
N GLU A 9 12.96 5.35 17.10
CA GLU A 9 14.18 6.06 17.48
C GLU A 9 15.43 5.56 16.74
N ALA A 10 15.52 4.26 16.48
CA ALA A 10 16.60 3.71 15.66
C ALA A 10 16.50 4.22 14.19
N CYS A 11 15.28 4.25 13.63
CA CYS A 11 15.06 4.76 12.27
C CYS A 11 15.35 6.26 12.14
N LYS A 12 15.02 7.07 13.14
CA LYS A 12 15.34 8.51 13.17
C LYS A 12 16.86 8.78 13.17
N LYS A 13 17.65 7.89 13.74
CA LYS A 13 19.13 8.01 13.75
C LYS A 13 19.77 7.72 12.39
N ALA A 14 19.03 7.16 11.43
CA ALA A 14 19.50 6.86 10.08
C ALA A 14 18.57 7.49 9.01
N PRO A 15 18.44 8.81 8.96
CA PRO A 15 17.47 9.52 8.13
C PRO A 15 17.71 9.39 6.62
N GLN A 16 18.89 8.90 6.21
CA GLN A 16 19.22 8.64 4.81
C GLN A 16 18.42 7.46 4.20
N HIS A 17 17.79 6.63 5.02
CA HIS A 17 16.96 5.51 4.58
C HIS A 17 15.47 5.87 4.55
N ARG A 18 14.71 5.17 3.72
CA ARG A 18 13.24 5.18 3.74
C ARG A 18 12.75 3.94 4.46
N TYR A 19 11.81 4.12 5.38
CA TYR A 19 11.28 3.05 6.20
C TYR A 19 9.83 2.81 5.86
N LEU A 20 9.52 1.61 5.40
CA LEU A 20 8.16 1.17 5.09
C LEU A 20 7.67 0.25 6.21
N PHE A 21 6.85 0.78 7.09
CA PHE A 21 6.21 0.01 8.14
C PHE A 21 4.90 -0.56 7.59
N LEU A 22 4.76 -1.88 7.58
CA LEU A 22 3.60 -2.58 7.02
C LEU A 22 2.91 -3.40 8.10
N THR A 23 1.59 -3.26 8.22
CA THR A 23 0.78 -4.00 9.19
C THR A 23 -0.45 -4.64 8.56
N LYS A 24 -0.96 -5.69 9.20
CA LYS A 24 -2.31 -6.25 8.96
C LYS A 24 -3.33 -5.73 9.98
N ASN A 25 -2.89 -4.94 10.95
CA ASN A 25 -3.74 -4.32 11.97
C ASN A 25 -3.65 -2.79 11.86
N PRO A 26 -4.44 -2.14 10.98
CA PRO A 26 -4.43 -0.69 10.81
C PRO A 26 -4.87 0.06 12.06
N GLN A 27 -5.72 -0.55 12.89
CA GLN A 27 -6.16 0.06 14.15
C GLN A 27 -4.98 0.42 15.06
N ARG A 28 -3.90 -0.38 15.03
CA ARG A 28 -2.71 -0.09 15.84
C ARG A 28 -2.05 1.24 15.46
N TYR A 29 -2.05 1.61 14.18
CA TYR A 29 -1.55 2.92 13.77
C TYR A 29 -2.48 4.05 14.23
N CYS A 30 -3.79 3.85 14.16
CA CYS A 30 -4.76 4.82 14.68
C CYS A 30 -4.55 5.06 16.18
N ASP A 31 -4.36 3.99 16.97
CA ASP A 31 -4.14 4.08 18.40
C ASP A 31 -2.84 4.84 18.71
N LEU A 32 -1.75 4.55 17.98
CA LEU A 32 -0.46 5.22 18.17
C LEU A 32 -0.52 6.71 17.75
N ALA A 33 -1.22 7.02 16.66
CA ALA A 33 -1.41 8.39 16.19
C ALA A 33 -2.24 9.19 17.22
N PHE A 34 -3.33 8.60 17.73
CA PHE A 34 -4.20 9.22 18.73
C PHE A 34 -3.48 9.63 20.01
N ILE A 35 -2.53 8.80 20.46
CA ILE A 35 -1.73 9.10 21.67
C ILE A 35 -0.42 9.84 21.37
N GLY A 36 -0.22 10.32 20.13
CA GLY A 36 0.97 11.08 19.72
C GLY A 36 2.27 10.26 19.65
N LYS A 37 2.18 8.94 19.53
CA LYS A 37 3.33 8.02 19.48
C LYS A 37 3.65 7.50 18.06
N LEU A 38 2.94 7.95 17.03
CA LEU A 38 3.24 7.63 15.64
C LEU A 38 4.00 8.81 15.02
N PRO A 39 5.30 8.69 14.72
CA PRO A 39 6.06 9.80 14.14
C PRO A 39 5.66 10.13 12.70
N ALA A 40 5.63 11.41 12.33
CA ALA A 40 5.37 11.89 10.96
C ALA A 40 6.67 12.30 10.24
N GLU A 41 7.72 11.48 10.32
CA GLU A 41 8.99 11.77 9.66
C GLU A 41 8.85 11.68 8.13
N PRO A 42 9.49 12.56 7.35
CA PRO A 42 9.36 12.60 5.89
C PRO A 42 9.78 11.31 5.17
N ASN A 43 10.64 10.52 5.79
CA ASN A 43 11.14 9.24 5.27
C ASN A 43 10.41 8.02 5.83
N PHE A 44 9.38 8.22 6.68
CA PHE A 44 8.55 7.14 7.23
C PHE A 44 7.29 6.96 6.39
N TRP A 45 6.98 5.72 6.10
CA TRP A 45 5.84 5.29 5.29
C TRP A 45 5.03 4.25 6.06
N TYR A 46 3.75 4.50 6.25
CA TYR A 46 2.86 3.59 6.97
C TYR A 46 1.93 2.89 6.00
N GLY A 47 1.98 1.58 5.99
CA GLY A 47 1.23 0.74 5.07
C GLY A 47 0.34 -0.26 5.74
N THR A 48 -0.76 -0.57 5.07
CA THR A 48 -1.68 -1.63 5.47
C THR A 48 -1.75 -2.70 4.40
N THR A 49 -1.71 -3.96 4.82
CA THR A 49 -2.02 -5.08 3.94
C THR A 49 -3.52 -5.25 3.84
N THR A 50 -4.04 -5.32 2.62
CA THR A 50 -5.42 -5.72 2.31
C THR A 50 -5.44 -6.85 1.28
N THR A 51 -6.52 -7.61 1.23
CA THR A 51 -6.72 -8.69 0.24
C THR A 51 -7.92 -8.45 -0.66
N GLY A 52 -8.64 -7.35 -0.45
CA GLY A 52 -9.82 -6.98 -1.20
C GLY A 52 -10.40 -5.65 -0.69
N PRO A 53 -11.42 -5.11 -1.34
CA PRO A 53 -11.98 -3.78 -1.09
C PRO A 53 -12.67 -3.64 0.28
N ASP A 54 -13.08 -4.73 0.87
CA ASP A 54 -13.84 -4.80 2.12
C ASP A 54 -12.96 -4.68 3.38
N MET A 55 -11.63 -4.62 3.22
CA MET A 55 -10.71 -4.49 4.35
C MET A 55 -10.28 -3.03 4.53
N PRO A 56 -10.38 -2.47 5.75
CA PRO A 56 -9.92 -1.11 6.00
C PRO A 56 -8.39 -1.02 5.90
N PHE A 57 -7.91 0.14 5.50
CA PHE A 57 -6.49 0.48 5.57
C PHE A 57 -6.28 1.83 6.24
N PHE A 58 -5.08 2.00 6.81
CA PHE A 58 -4.71 3.19 7.55
C PHE A 58 -4.49 4.36 6.62
N TYR A 59 -5.03 5.50 7.02
CA TYR A 59 -4.82 6.79 6.39
C TYR A 59 -4.56 7.88 7.44
N TRP A 60 -3.54 8.69 7.20
CA TRP A 60 -3.19 9.82 8.04
C TRP A 60 -2.55 10.93 7.19
N ASN A 61 -3.17 12.12 7.17
CA ASN A 61 -2.76 13.23 6.31
C ASN A 61 -1.32 13.71 6.54
N GLU A 62 -0.83 13.60 7.77
CA GLU A 62 0.50 14.08 8.16
C GLU A 62 1.63 13.15 7.75
N ALA A 63 1.33 11.93 7.31
CA ALA A 63 2.32 10.92 6.99
C ALA A 63 2.22 10.41 5.55
N ASN A 64 3.27 9.73 5.10
CA ASN A 64 3.23 9.01 3.85
C ASN A 64 2.49 7.68 4.03
N ASN A 65 1.41 7.48 3.28
CA ASN A 65 0.60 6.28 3.36
C ASN A 65 0.79 5.42 2.12
N PHE A 66 0.76 4.09 2.30
CA PHE A 66 0.73 3.14 1.21
C PHE A 66 -0.18 1.95 1.54
N VAL A 67 -0.63 1.26 0.52
CA VAL A 67 -1.38 0.02 0.68
C VAL A 67 -0.69 -1.11 -0.05
N SER A 68 -0.68 -2.30 0.57
CA SER A 68 -0.22 -3.54 -0.05
C SER A 68 -1.42 -4.46 -0.25
N VAL A 69 -1.91 -4.53 -1.48
CA VAL A 69 -2.96 -5.46 -1.91
C VAL A 69 -2.31 -6.81 -2.17
N GLU A 70 -2.10 -7.58 -1.11
CA GLU A 70 -1.32 -8.83 -1.19
C GLU A 70 -1.74 -9.87 -0.13
N PRO A 71 -2.22 -11.03 -0.58
CA PRO A 71 -2.55 -11.35 -1.95
C PRO A 71 -3.84 -10.66 -2.43
N LEU A 72 -3.91 -10.33 -3.72
CA LEU A 72 -5.15 -9.85 -4.35
C LEU A 72 -6.11 -11.05 -4.50
N LEU A 73 -7.15 -11.10 -3.66
CA LEU A 73 -8.10 -12.22 -3.61
C LEU A 73 -9.48 -11.89 -4.20
N LYS A 74 -9.80 -10.59 -4.36
CA LYS A 74 -11.10 -10.11 -4.84
C LYS A 74 -10.90 -8.90 -5.76
N PRO A 75 -11.80 -8.67 -6.74
CA PRO A 75 -11.75 -7.45 -7.54
C PRO A 75 -12.03 -6.21 -6.69
N PHE A 76 -11.42 -5.10 -7.07
CA PHE A 76 -11.74 -3.76 -6.56
C PHE A 76 -12.72 -3.10 -7.54
N GLU A 77 -14.00 -3.32 -7.34
CA GLU A 77 -15.04 -2.70 -8.18
C GLU A 77 -15.39 -1.31 -7.62
N ALA A 78 -15.57 -0.34 -8.51
CA ALA A 78 -15.88 1.05 -8.12
C ALA A 78 -17.17 1.14 -7.27
N GLU A 79 -18.12 0.24 -7.50
CA GLU A 79 -19.38 0.15 -6.77
C GLU A 79 -19.19 -0.31 -5.31
N ALA A 80 -18.17 -1.12 -5.03
CA ALA A 80 -17.87 -1.61 -3.69
C ALA A 80 -17.36 -0.50 -2.75
N SER A 81 -16.87 0.60 -3.29
CA SER A 81 -16.34 1.76 -2.55
C SER A 81 -17.37 2.91 -2.43
N GLY A 82 -18.65 2.68 -2.77
CA GLY A 82 -19.64 3.75 -2.74
C GLY A 82 -19.41 4.87 -3.76
N GLY A 83 -18.61 4.60 -4.81
CA GLY A 83 -18.21 5.55 -5.84
C GLY A 83 -17.00 6.42 -5.50
N GLU A 84 -16.40 6.26 -4.32
CA GLU A 84 -15.15 6.93 -3.94
C GLU A 84 -13.93 6.10 -4.36
N ASN A 85 -12.86 6.80 -4.77
CA ASN A 85 -11.61 6.12 -5.10
C ASN A 85 -10.92 5.62 -3.82
N PRO A 86 -10.75 4.30 -3.65
CA PRO A 86 -10.20 3.73 -2.42
C PRO A 86 -8.73 4.14 -2.16
N PHE A 87 -8.04 4.67 -3.17
CA PHE A 87 -6.62 5.02 -3.08
C PHE A 87 -6.36 6.53 -3.01
N GLU A 88 -7.40 7.38 -2.95
CA GLU A 88 -7.28 8.85 -2.96
C GLU A 88 -6.29 9.39 -1.92
N SER A 89 -6.18 8.70 -0.80
CA SER A 89 -5.37 9.14 0.34
C SER A 89 -4.02 8.43 0.45
N VAL A 90 -3.67 7.54 -0.48
CA VAL A 90 -2.39 6.84 -0.46
C VAL A 90 -1.46 7.33 -1.56
N ARG A 91 -0.16 7.25 -1.32
CA ARG A 91 0.87 7.65 -2.28
C ARG A 91 1.46 6.48 -3.06
N ARG A 92 1.20 5.25 -2.62
CA ARG A 92 1.70 4.03 -3.26
C ARG A 92 0.74 2.88 -3.07
N VAL A 93 0.54 2.12 -4.14
CA VAL A 93 -0.19 0.85 -4.16
C VAL A 93 0.78 -0.26 -4.57
N ILE A 94 0.95 -1.27 -3.71
CA ILE A 94 1.70 -2.49 -4.02
C ILE A 94 0.68 -3.57 -4.33
N ILE A 95 0.89 -4.33 -5.40
CA ILE A 95 -0.04 -5.39 -5.82
C ILE A 95 0.71 -6.69 -5.96
N GLY A 96 0.18 -7.77 -5.38
CA GLY A 96 0.75 -9.11 -5.49
C GLY A 96 -0.30 -10.21 -5.54
N ALA A 97 0.01 -11.28 -6.26
CA ALA A 97 -0.79 -12.49 -6.26
C ALA A 97 -0.39 -13.42 -5.10
N GLU A 98 -1.27 -14.37 -4.77
CA GLU A 98 -0.99 -15.39 -3.78
C GLU A 98 0.17 -16.30 -4.22
N THR A 99 1.15 -16.47 -3.34
CA THR A 99 2.32 -17.34 -3.54
C THR A 99 2.23 -18.57 -2.64
N GLY A 100 3.20 -19.51 -2.79
CA GLY A 100 3.25 -20.74 -2.01
C GLY A 100 2.54 -21.92 -2.67
N ASN A 101 2.33 -23.01 -1.93
CA ASN A 101 1.89 -24.31 -2.46
C ASN A 101 0.42 -24.68 -2.11
N ARG A 102 -0.39 -23.75 -1.69
CA ARG A 102 -1.82 -23.99 -1.41
C ARG A 102 -2.53 -24.42 -2.71
N LYS A 103 -3.32 -25.50 -2.65
CA LYS A 103 -3.99 -26.07 -3.83
C LYS A 103 -5.06 -25.15 -4.42
N ASP A 104 -5.78 -24.42 -3.55
CA ASP A 104 -6.91 -23.57 -3.94
C ASP A 104 -6.51 -22.09 -3.92
N LYS A 105 -5.36 -21.76 -4.52
CA LYS A 105 -4.90 -20.38 -4.64
C LYS A 105 -5.82 -19.57 -5.56
N VAL A 106 -6.11 -18.36 -5.14
CA VAL A 106 -6.75 -17.39 -6.02
C VAL A 106 -5.69 -16.81 -6.95
N ALA A 107 -5.85 -17.05 -8.24
CA ALA A 107 -5.10 -16.34 -9.27
C ALA A 107 -5.91 -15.08 -9.65
N PRO A 108 -5.42 -13.87 -9.37
CA PRO A 108 -6.13 -12.66 -9.78
C PRO A 108 -6.20 -12.58 -11.30
N LYS A 109 -7.28 -12.00 -11.82
CA LYS A 109 -7.42 -11.75 -13.24
C LYS A 109 -6.69 -10.45 -13.61
N LYS A 110 -6.27 -10.34 -14.88
CA LYS A 110 -5.62 -9.13 -15.37
C LYS A 110 -6.49 -7.89 -15.20
N ASP A 111 -7.79 -7.98 -15.48
CA ASP A 111 -8.75 -6.90 -15.31
C ASP A 111 -8.84 -6.38 -13.86
N TRP A 112 -8.67 -7.26 -12.85
CA TRP A 112 -8.61 -6.83 -11.44
C TRP A 112 -7.40 -5.95 -11.15
N VAL A 113 -6.25 -6.31 -11.72
CA VAL A 113 -5.01 -5.53 -11.60
C VAL A 113 -5.15 -4.21 -12.35
N ASP A 114 -5.69 -4.24 -13.56
CA ASP A 114 -5.91 -3.05 -14.39
C ASP A 114 -6.85 -2.05 -13.68
N THR A 115 -7.93 -2.53 -13.02
CA THR A 115 -8.84 -1.68 -12.23
C THR A 115 -8.12 -0.98 -11.08
N ILE A 116 -7.27 -1.70 -10.34
CA ILE A 116 -6.46 -1.10 -9.27
C ILE A 116 -5.50 -0.06 -9.82
N CYS A 117 -4.86 -0.35 -10.98
CA CYS A 117 -3.96 0.59 -11.62
C CYS A 117 -4.66 1.87 -12.05
N ALA A 118 -5.85 1.76 -12.64
CA ALA A 118 -6.65 2.92 -13.05
C ALA A 118 -7.03 3.79 -11.85
N ALA A 119 -7.52 3.19 -10.77
CA ALA A 119 -7.84 3.91 -9.54
C ALA A 119 -6.60 4.55 -8.88
N ALA A 120 -5.46 3.87 -8.90
CA ALA A 120 -4.20 4.43 -8.40
C ALA A 120 -3.70 5.61 -9.25
N ASP A 121 -3.87 5.56 -10.58
CA ASP A 121 -3.51 6.64 -11.49
C ASP A 121 -4.40 7.88 -11.25
N GLU A 122 -5.70 7.69 -11.09
CA GLU A 122 -6.64 8.75 -10.73
C GLU A 122 -6.27 9.42 -9.39
N ALA A 123 -5.86 8.61 -8.41
CA ALA A 123 -5.37 9.08 -7.11
C ALA A 123 -3.93 9.62 -7.14
N HIS A 124 -3.25 9.62 -8.28
CA HIS A 124 -1.83 9.96 -8.42
C HIS A 124 -0.89 9.11 -7.55
N ALA A 125 -1.29 7.91 -7.18
CA ALA A 125 -0.48 6.98 -6.42
C ALA A 125 0.48 6.19 -7.32
N ALA A 126 1.69 5.93 -6.85
CA ALA A 126 2.66 5.10 -7.55
C ALA A 126 2.27 3.62 -7.46
N VAL A 127 2.35 2.88 -8.57
CA VAL A 127 2.01 1.46 -8.61
C VAL A 127 3.26 0.60 -8.63
N PHE A 128 3.31 -0.40 -7.75
CA PHE A 128 4.35 -1.41 -7.75
C PHE A 128 3.75 -2.82 -7.81
N MET A 129 3.99 -3.51 -8.90
CA MET A 129 3.57 -4.90 -9.08
C MET A 129 4.69 -5.86 -8.66
N LYS A 130 4.37 -6.82 -7.80
CA LYS A 130 5.31 -7.88 -7.41
C LYS A 130 5.48 -8.91 -8.52
N ASP A 131 6.60 -9.63 -8.50
CA ASP A 131 6.91 -10.67 -9.51
C ASP A 131 5.85 -11.77 -9.58
N SER A 132 5.08 -11.97 -8.52
CA SER A 132 3.96 -12.91 -8.51
C SER A 132 2.85 -12.57 -9.52
N LEU A 133 2.83 -11.35 -10.06
CA LEU A 133 1.90 -10.92 -11.12
C LEU A 133 2.46 -11.11 -12.53
N LEU A 134 3.75 -11.41 -12.68
CA LEU A 134 4.38 -11.56 -13.98
C LEU A 134 3.67 -12.57 -14.92
N PRO A 135 3.23 -13.75 -14.43
CA PRO A 135 2.50 -14.71 -15.27
C PRO A 135 1.14 -14.21 -15.77
N ILE A 136 0.58 -13.17 -15.13
CA ILE A 136 -0.75 -12.63 -15.41
C ILE A 136 -0.65 -11.40 -16.29
N MET A 137 0.32 -10.53 -16.02
CA MET A 137 0.47 -9.25 -16.67
C MET A 137 1.39 -9.27 -17.89
N GLY A 138 2.37 -10.18 -17.92
CA GLY A 138 3.50 -10.12 -18.87
C GLY A 138 4.51 -9.03 -18.50
N GLU A 139 5.76 -9.18 -18.90
CA GLU A 139 6.87 -8.27 -18.57
C GLU A 139 6.57 -6.83 -18.98
N GLU A 140 5.98 -6.65 -20.15
CA GLU A 140 5.69 -5.35 -20.77
C GLU A 140 4.65 -4.51 -20.01
N ASN A 141 3.81 -5.15 -19.19
CA ASN A 141 2.76 -4.47 -18.41
C ASN A 141 3.12 -4.32 -16.93
N MET A 142 4.31 -4.78 -16.52
CA MET A 142 4.74 -4.67 -15.12
C MET A 142 5.10 -3.24 -14.75
N ARG A 143 4.48 -2.72 -13.69
CA ARG A 143 4.80 -1.38 -13.14
C ARG A 143 5.66 -1.53 -11.89
N ARG A 144 6.75 -0.75 -11.82
CA ARG A 144 7.76 -0.76 -10.73
C ARG A 144 8.02 0.65 -10.20
N GLU A 145 6.98 1.43 -10.05
CA GLU A 145 7.09 2.83 -9.71
C GLU A 145 7.45 3.03 -8.24
N LEU A 146 8.30 4.00 -8.00
CA LEU A 146 8.68 4.44 -6.67
C LEU A 146 8.13 5.86 -6.44
N PRO A 147 7.35 6.10 -5.39
CA PRO A 147 6.66 7.40 -5.19
C PRO A 147 7.62 8.57 -4.98
N TRP A 148 8.84 8.30 -4.52
CA TRP A 148 9.90 9.31 -4.34
C TRP A 148 10.71 9.61 -5.61
N GLU A 149 10.48 8.90 -6.71
CA GLU A 149 11.06 9.15 -8.02
C GLU A 149 10.10 9.95 -8.92
N ARG A 150 8.82 9.97 -8.60
CA ARG A 150 7.87 10.86 -9.24
C ARG A 150 8.18 12.28 -8.78
N ARG A 151 8.69 13.13 -9.69
CA ARG A 151 8.81 14.56 -9.46
C ARG A 151 7.43 15.08 -9.07
N GLU A 152 7.39 15.82 -7.98
CA GLU A 152 6.18 16.36 -7.37
C GLU A 152 5.26 16.99 -8.41
N ALA A 153 4.12 16.34 -8.63
CA ALA A 153 2.98 16.92 -9.30
C ALA A 153 1.81 16.88 -8.28
N ARG A 154 1.96 17.64 -7.20
CA ARG A 154 0.80 18.08 -6.43
C ARG A 154 0.92 19.60 -6.28
N PRO A 155 -0.17 20.32 -6.64
CA PRO A 155 -0.28 21.72 -6.33
C PRO A 155 -0.32 21.97 -4.82
#